data_61addada135db3729002bf36f8b5c0d8
#
_entry.id   61addada135db3729002bf36f8b5c0d8
#
_cell.length_a   1.000
_cell.length_b   1.000
_cell.length_c   1.000
_cell.angle_alpha   90.00
_cell.angle_beta   90.00
_cell.angle_gamma   90.00
#
_symmetry.space_group_name_H-M   'P 1'
#
loop_
_entity.id
_entity.type
_entity.pdbx_description
1 polymer ?
#
loop_
_entity_poly.entity_id
_entity_poly.type
_entity_poly.pdbx_seq_one_letter_code
_entity_poly.pdbx_strand_id
1 'polypeptide(L)'
;MAGDETFITRKGYEKLHKNLEELKKRRPLIAKAIQEAREKGDLKENAEYHAAKEEAAHNERRIQEIEGKLSGARILEDQGDLPTDKAYIGATVTVKDESGEEMKFTLVDSAESDPANGMISITSPIGQALLGQPVDAKVKVPVEKSGYTLHILKITRD
;
A
#
# COMPACT_ATOMS: atom_id res chain seq x y z
N MET A 1 3.05 -18.48 -1.73
CA MET A 1 2.55 -18.63 -3.07
C MET A 1 3.06 -17.57 -4.02
N ALA A 2 3.40 -18.04 -5.19
CA ALA A 2 3.94 -17.17 -6.22
C ALA A 2 2.96 -16.06 -6.66
N GLY A 3 1.72 -16.11 -6.23
CA GLY A 3 0.70 -15.14 -6.63
C GLY A 3 0.76 -13.79 -5.93
N ASP A 4 1.66 -13.63 -4.97
CA ASP A 4 1.67 -12.43 -4.15
C ASP A 4 2.74 -11.41 -4.57
N GLU A 5 3.28 -11.55 -5.77
CA GLU A 5 4.23 -10.57 -6.28
C GLU A 5 3.52 -9.24 -6.54
N THR A 6 4.09 -8.16 -6.04
CA THR A 6 3.56 -6.82 -6.20
C THR A 6 4.64 -5.92 -6.76
N PHE A 7 4.29 -5.14 -7.78
CA PHE A 7 5.22 -4.16 -8.32
C PHE A 7 5.13 -2.86 -7.52
N ILE A 8 6.28 -2.35 -7.13
CA ILE A 8 6.36 -1.05 -6.46
C ILE A 8 7.47 -0.23 -7.12
N THR A 9 7.39 1.09 -6.95
CA THR A 9 8.46 1.95 -7.46
C THR A 9 9.69 1.80 -6.58
N ARG A 10 10.86 2.13 -7.13
CA ARG A 10 12.10 2.13 -6.34
C ARG A 10 11.98 3.05 -5.13
N LYS A 11 11.37 4.21 -5.33
CA LYS A 11 11.14 5.18 -4.26
C LYS A 11 10.25 4.58 -3.15
N GLY A 12 9.19 3.89 -3.53
CA GLY A 12 8.32 3.21 -2.58
C GLY A 12 9.03 2.10 -1.83
N TYR A 13 9.86 1.33 -2.53
CA TYR A 13 10.66 0.27 -1.94
C TYR A 13 11.62 0.82 -0.89
N GLU A 14 12.35 1.87 -1.25
CA GLU A 14 13.29 2.52 -0.32
C GLU A 14 12.58 3.08 0.91
N LYS A 15 11.40 3.65 0.71
CA LYS A 15 10.59 4.18 1.81
C LYS A 15 10.15 3.09 2.77
N LEU A 16 9.75 1.93 2.25
CA LEU A 16 9.39 0.78 3.10
C LEU A 16 10.58 0.30 3.91
N HIS A 17 11.74 0.21 3.28
CA HIS A 17 12.97 -0.19 3.98
C HIS A 17 13.33 0.78 5.09
N LYS A 18 13.23 2.08 4.81
CA LYS A 18 13.53 3.11 5.80
C LYS A 18 12.58 3.01 6.99
N ASN A 19 11.29 2.85 6.70
CA ASN A 19 10.27 2.69 7.75
C ASN A 19 10.55 1.44 8.59
N LEU A 20 10.94 0.36 7.95
CA LEU A 20 11.28 -0.88 8.64
C LEU A 20 12.46 -0.69 9.58
N GLU A 21 13.51 -0.01 9.12
CA GLU A 21 14.67 0.28 9.96
C GLU A 21 14.29 1.10 11.18
N GLU A 22 13.45 2.11 11.00
CA GLU A 22 12.99 2.95 12.11
C GLU A 22 12.20 2.14 13.14
N LEU A 23 11.32 1.26 12.68
CA LEU A 23 10.56 0.39 13.58
C LEU A 23 11.45 -0.58 14.33
N LYS A 24 12.45 -1.13 13.66
CA LYS A 24 13.41 -2.03 14.31
C LYS A 24 14.26 -1.32 15.36
N LYS A 25 14.60 -0.05 15.11
CA LYS A 25 15.34 0.76 16.08
C LYS A 25 14.53 1.04 17.34
N ARG A 26 13.21 0.98 17.25
CA ARG A 26 12.35 1.15 18.41
C ARG A 26 12.34 -0.05 19.35
N ARG A 27 12.67 -1.24 18.84
CA ARG A 27 12.65 -2.46 19.65
C ARG A 27 13.44 -2.34 20.96
N PRO A 28 14.71 -1.92 20.95
CA PRO A 28 15.46 -1.82 22.21
C PRO A 28 14.92 -0.72 23.12
N LEU A 29 14.39 0.37 22.56
CA LEU A 29 13.81 1.44 23.37
C LEU A 29 12.53 0.97 24.06
N ILE A 30 11.69 0.23 23.35
CA ILE A 30 10.47 -0.33 23.90
C ILE A 30 10.78 -1.38 24.96
N ALA A 31 11.78 -2.24 24.69
CA ALA A 31 12.21 -3.25 25.65
C ALA A 31 12.69 -2.60 26.94
N LYS A 32 13.42 -1.50 26.83
CA LYS A 32 13.88 -0.74 27.99
C LYS A 32 12.71 -0.14 28.77
N ALA A 33 11.72 0.40 28.04
CA ALA A 33 10.52 0.96 28.68
C ALA A 33 9.73 -0.12 29.43
N ILE A 34 9.64 -1.32 28.89
CA ILE A 34 9.00 -2.44 29.55
C ILE A 34 9.72 -2.79 30.84
N GLN A 35 11.05 -2.88 30.77
CA GLN A 35 11.86 -3.21 31.95
C GLN A 35 11.73 -2.15 33.04
N GLU A 36 11.82 -0.88 32.67
CA GLU A 36 11.66 0.21 33.63
C GLU A 36 10.29 0.23 34.29
N ALA A 37 9.23 -0.01 33.50
CA ALA A 37 7.88 -0.08 34.02
C ALA A 37 7.70 -1.26 34.98
N ARG A 38 8.33 -2.39 34.64
CA ARG A 38 8.29 -3.61 35.46
C ARG A 38 8.90 -3.40 36.83
N GLU A 39 9.97 -2.60 36.90
CA GLU A 39 10.65 -2.30 38.14
C GLU A 39 9.87 -1.39 39.05
N LYS A 40 8.83 -0.71 38.56
CA LYS A 40 8.06 0.27 39.35
C LYS A 40 6.94 -0.29 40.17
N GLY A 41 6.68 -1.59 40.15
CA GLY A 41 5.69 -2.16 41.03
C GLY A 41 4.88 -3.32 40.48
N ASP A 42 3.65 -3.45 40.95
CA ASP A 42 2.78 -4.58 40.65
C ASP A 42 2.38 -4.61 39.16
N LEU A 43 2.69 -5.71 38.53
CA LEU A 43 2.47 -5.89 37.07
C LEU A 43 0.98 -5.88 36.70
N LYS A 44 0.11 -6.32 37.60
CA LYS A 44 -1.33 -6.41 37.32
C LYS A 44 -2.01 -5.05 37.20
N GLU A 45 -1.57 -4.07 37.97
CA GLU A 45 -2.16 -2.74 37.99
C GLU A 45 -1.27 -1.67 37.38
N ASN A 46 -0.14 -2.06 36.81
CA ASN A 46 0.83 -1.13 36.28
C ASN A 46 0.46 -0.71 34.86
N ALA A 47 -0.19 0.46 34.75
CA ALA A 47 -0.63 1.00 33.46
C ALA A 47 0.54 1.26 32.51
N GLU A 48 1.68 1.69 33.04
CA GLU A 48 2.88 1.94 32.21
C GLU A 48 3.41 0.65 31.61
N TYR A 49 3.40 -0.43 32.38
CA TYR A 49 3.84 -1.73 31.92
C TYR A 49 2.93 -2.26 30.81
N HIS A 50 1.62 -2.17 31.01
CA HIS A 50 0.64 -2.62 30.01
C HIS A 50 0.71 -1.79 28.74
N ALA A 51 0.87 -0.47 28.86
CA ALA A 51 1.02 0.42 27.69
C ALA A 51 2.28 0.09 26.90
N ALA A 52 3.41 -0.17 27.58
CA ALA A 52 4.66 -0.51 26.93
C ALA A 52 4.58 -1.85 26.19
N LYS A 53 3.89 -2.84 26.78
CA LYS A 53 3.67 -4.13 26.14
C LYS A 53 2.77 -4.00 24.91
N GLU A 54 1.77 -3.17 24.99
CA GLU A 54 0.87 -2.89 23.86
C GLU A 54 1.62 -2.23 22.71
N GLU A 55 2.48 -1.27 23.05
CA GLU A 55 3.34 -0.62 22.05
C GLU A 55 4.26 -1.62 21.38
N ALA A 56 4.84 -2.54 22.16
CA ALA A 56 5.71 -3.59 21.60
C ALA A 56 4.96 -4.47 20.59
N ALA A 57 3.75 -4.89 20.94
CA ALA A 57 2.93 -5.72 20.07
C ALA A 57 2.55 -4.97 18.78
N HIS A 58 2.19 -3.70 18.91
CA HIS A 58 1.84 -2.86 17.76
C HIS A 58 3.04 -2.67 16.84
N ASN A 59 4.22 -2.41 17.40
CA ASN A 59 5.46 -2.24 16.65
C ASN A 59 5.80 -3.52 15.88
N GLU A 60 5.66 -4.69 16.51
CA GLU A 60 5.94 -5.97 15.86
C GLU A 60 4.97 -6.26 14.71
N ARG A 61 3.69 -5.94 14.88
CA ARG A 61 2.73 -6.10 13.79
C ARG A 61 3.09 -5.24 12.58
N ARG A 62 3.50 -4.01 12.82
CA ARG A 62 3.90 -3.11 11.73
C ARG A 62 5.17 -3.61 11.03
N ILE A 63 6.11 -4.12 11.79
CA ILE A 63 7.33 -4.73 11.22
C ILE A 63 6.94 -5.89 10.32
N GLN A 64 6.09 -6.78 10.79
CA GLN A 64 5.66 -7.95 10.02
C GLN A 64 4.91 -7.57 8.75
N GLU A 65 4.08 -6.55 8.82
CA GLU A 65 3.35 -6.04 7.65
C GLU A 65 4.31 -5.53 6.58
N ILE A 66 5.32 -4.75 6.98
CA ILE A 66 6.29 -4.20 6.03
C ILE A 66 7.17 -5.30 5.47
N GLU A 67 7.63 -6.23 6.32
CA GLU A 67 8.43 -7.36 5.85
C GLU A 67 7.65 -8.22 4.86
N GLY A 68 6.36 -8.42 5.10
CA GLY A 68 5.50 -9.13 4.16
C GLY A 68 5.38 -8.42 2.82
N LYS A 69 5.24 -7.11 2.83
CA LYS A 69 5.19 -6.33 1.59
C LYS A 69 6.51 -6.39 0.84
N LEU A 70 7.62 -6.30 1.54
CA LEU A 70 8.94 -6.33 0.91
C LEU A 70 9.26 -7.69 0.32
N SER A 71 8.81 -8.77 0.94
CA SER A 71 9.12 -10.13 0.47
C SER A 71 8.50 -10.43 -0.91
N GLY A 72 7.35 -9.81 -1.21
CA GLY A 72 6.69 -9.99 -2.50
C GLY A 72 6.90 -8.83 -3.46
N ALA A 73 7.70 -7.84 -3.07
CA ALA A 73 7.85 -6.63 -3.86
C ALA A 73 8.85 -6.82 -4.99
N ARG A 74 8.49 -6.29 -6.16
CA ARG A 74 9.39 -6.21 -7.30
C ARG A 74 9.49 -4.75 -7.70
N ILE A 75 10.71 -4.27 -7.87
CA ILE A 75 10.93 -2.87 -8.23
C ILE A 75 10.59 -2.67 -9.70
N LEU A 76 9.64 -1.78 -9.92
CA LEU A 76 9.10 -1.49 -11.25
C LEU A 76 10.19 -1.13 -12.26
N GLU A 77 11.12 -0.27 -11.86
CA GLU A 77 12.19 0.22 -12.72
C GLU A 77 13.16 -0.87 -13.16
N ASP A 78 13.24 -1.98 -12.40
CA ASP A 78 14.13 -3.09 -12.71
C ASP A 78 13.51 -4.12 -13.66
N GLN A 79 12.22 -3.98 -13.97
CA GLN A 79 11.50 -4.97 -14.77
C GLN A 79 11.58 -4.72 -16.28
N GLY A 80 12.19 -3.63 -16.71
CA GLY A 80 12.20 -3.26 -18.11
C GLY A 80 10.80 -2.89 -18.57
N ASP A 81 10.35 -3.49 -19.67
CA ASP A 81 9.01 -3.22 -20.19
C ASP A 81 7.98 -4.08 -19.45
N LEU A 82 7.17 -3.44 -18.60
CA LEU A 82 6.07 -4.15 -17.96
C LEU A 82 4.96 -4.42 -18.98
N PRO A 83 4.30 -5.58 -18.86
CA PRO A 83 3.16 -5.87 -19.71
C PRO A 83 2.06 -4.82 -19.55
N THR A 84 1.33 -4.57 -20.62
CA THR A 84 0.16 -3.69 -20.60
C THR A 84 -1.15 -4.49 -20.72
N ASP A 85 -1.08 -5.79 -20.50
CA ASP A 85 -2.26 -6.65 -20.47
C ASP A 85 -3.12 -6.38 -19.23
N LYS A 86 -2.51 -5.90 -18.18
CA LYS A 86 -3.17 -5.55 -16.93
C LYS A 86 -2.70 -4.21 -16.40
N ALA A 87 -3.53 -3.60 -15.56
CA ALA A 87 -3.21 -2.30 -14.96
C ALA A 87 -2.31 -2.49 -13.74
N TYR A 88 -1.02 -2.33 -13.93
CA TYR A 88 -0.04 -2.35 -12.83
C TYR A 88 0.31 -0.92 -12.40
N ILE A 89 0.98 -0.80 -11.27
CA ILE A 89 1.46 0.51 -10.81
C ILE A 89 2.34 1.13 -11.90
N GLY A 90 2.15 2.42 -12.15
CA GLY A 90 2.85 3.14 -13.22
C GLY A 90 2.12 3.14 -14.56
N ALA A 91 1.07 2.34 -14.69
CA ALA A 91 0.29 2.29 -15.93
C ALA A 91 -0.71 3.43 -15.99
N THR A 92 -0.98 3.90 -17.21
CA THR A 92 -2.06 4.84 -17.47
C THR A 92 -3.25 4.07 -18.04
N VAL A 93 -4.37 4.15 -17.37
CA VAL A 93 -5.57 3.41 -17.72
C VAL A 93 -6.61 4.37 -18.26
N THR A 94 -7.04 4.14 -19.50
CA THR A 94 -8.13 4.90 -20.09
C THR A 94 -9.43 4.16 -19.82
N VAL A 95 -10.36 4.83 -19.17
CA VAL A 95 -11.64 4.24 -18.75
C VAL A 95 -12.81 5.05 -19.27
N LYS A 96 -13.96 4.42 -19.32
CA LYS A 96 -15.21 5.06 -19.73
C LYS A 96 -16.25 4.81 -18.66
N ASP A 97 -16.91 5.86 -18.21
CA ASP A 97 -17.97 5.71 -17.21
C ASP A 97 -19.30 5.34 -17.84
N GLU A 98 -20.32 5.19 -17.01
CA GLU A 98 -21.67 4.82 -17.48
C GLU A 98 -22.33 5.87 -18.36
N SER A 99 -21.88 7.12 -18.26
CA SER A 99 -22.41 8.22 -19.10
C SER A 99 -21.70 8.30 -20.44
N GLY A 100 -20.64 7.51 -20.65
CA GLY A 100 -19.87 7.52 -21.89
C GLY A 100 -18.67 8.47 -21.84
N GLU A 101 -18.41 9.09 -20.71
CA GLU A 101 -17.27 9.99 -20.56
C GLU A 101 -15.98 9.21 -20.36
N GLU A 102 -14.95 9.54 -21.13
CA GLU A 102 -13.64 8.90 -21.00
C GLU A 102 -12.73 9.69 -20.05
N MET A 103 -11.98 8.97 -19.28
CA MET A 103 -11.03 9.53 -18.31
C MET A 103 -9.75 8.72 -18.34
N LYS A 104 -8.64 9.36 -17.98
CA LYS A 104 -7.35 8.68 -17.86
C LYS A 104 -6.84 8.79 -16.44
N PHE A 105 -6.43 7.66 -15.89
CA PHE A 105 -5.83 7.59 -14.56
C PHE A 105 -4.48 6.90 -14.63
N THR A 106 -3.48 7.51 -14.01
CA THR A 106 -2.18 6.86 -13.85
C THR A 106 -2.10 6.31 -12.44
N LEU A 107 -1.82 5.03 -12.31
CA LEU A 107 -1.75 4.38 -11.00
C LEU A 107 -0.39 4.64 -10.38
N VAL A 108 -0.38 5.23 -9.19
CA VAL A 108 0.85 5.62 -8.51
C VAL A 108 0.81 5.21 -7.04
N ASP A 109 1.95 5.29 -6.38
CA ASP A 109 2.03 5.10 -4.94
C ASP A 109 1.29 6.26 -4.24
N SER A 110 0.80 6.01 -3.03
CA SER A 110 0.05 7.03 -2.29
C SER A 110 0.83 8.32 -2.07
N ALA A 111 2.16 8.22 -1.96
CA ALA A 111 3.01 9.40 -1.81
C ALA A 111 3.05 10.29 -3.06
N GLU A 112 2.71 9.74 -4.22
CA GLU A 112 2.73 10.46 -5.49
C GLU A 112 1.32 10.83 -5.97
N SER A 113 0.30 10.55 -5.18
CA SER A 113 -1.09 10.80 -5.56
C SER A 113 -1.35 12.27 -5.83
N ASP A 114 -1.99 12.54 -6.97
CA ASP A 114 -2.39 13.89 -7.37
C ASP A 114 -3.63 13.74 -8.26
N PRO A 115 -4.80 13.57 -7.64
CA PRO A 115 -6.04 13.32 -8.41
C PRO A 115 -6.39 14.39 -9.43
N ALA A 116 -6.02 15.64 -9.17
CA ALA A 116 -6.28 16.74 -10.09
C ALA A 116 -5.56 16.55 -11.43
N ASN A 117 -4.42 15.84 -11.41
CA ASN A 117 -3.64 15.53 -12.61
C ASN A 117 -3.79 14.08 -13.06
N GLY A 118 -4.81 13.39 -12.55
CA GLY A 118 -5.09 12.02 -12.94
C GLY A 118 -4.18 10.98 -12.32
N MET A 119 -3.38 11.36 -11.34
CA MET A 119 -2.48 10.45 -10.64
C MET A 119 -3.18 9.89 -9.41
N ILE A 120 -3.62 8.64 -9.52
CA ILE A 120 -4.48 7.99 -8.53
C ILE A 120 -3.68 6.97 -7.74
N SER A 121 -3.76 7.07 -6.41
CA SER A 121 -3.10 6.12 -5.52
C SER A 121 -3.67 4.71 -5.71
N ILE A 122 -2.79 3.71 -5.74
CA ILE A 122 -3.21 2.31 -5.79
C ILE A 122 -3.99 1.89 -4.53
N THR A 123 -3.92 2.68 -3.47
CA THR A 123 -4.69 2.42 -2.24
C THR A 123 -6.04 3.12 -2.21
N SER A 124 -6.31 4.02 -3.17
CA SER A 124 -7.60 4.68 -3.28
C SER A 124 -8.67 3.72 -3.81
N PRO A 125 -9.96 4.01 -3.61
CA PRO A 125 -11.02 3.15 -4.13
C PRO A 125 -10.94 2.91 -5.63
N ILE A 126 -10.67 3.95 -6.42
CA ILE A 126 -10.50 3.79 -7.88
C ILE A 126 -9.25 2.97 -8.17
N GLY A 127 -8.14 3.30 -7.51
CA GLY A 127 -6.88 2.58 -7.71
C GLY A 127 -6.99 1.11 -7.40
N GLN A 128 -7.62 0.77 -6.30
CA GLN A 128 -7.84 -0.63 -5.92
C GLN A 128 -8.74 -1.37 -6.91
N ALA A 129 -9.75 -0.69 -7.43
CA ALA A 129 -10.64 -1.31 -8.41
C ALA A 129 -9.94 -1.59 -9.73
N LEU A 130 -9.03 -0.71 -10.15
CA LEU A 130 -8.33 -0.83 -11.43
C LEU A 130 -7.09 -1.72 -11.37
N LEU A 131 -6.41 -1.75 -10.23
CA LEU A 131 -5.13 -2.48 -10.11
C LEU A 131 -5.29 -3.96 -10.45
N GLY A 132 -4.46 -4.43 -11.38
CA GLY A 132 -4.48 -5.84 -11.80
C GLY A 132 -5.57 -6.21 -12.80
N GLN A 133 -6.39 -5.26 -13.23
CA GLN A 133 -7.48 -5.56 -14.15
C GLN A 133 -7.03 -5.48 -15.62
N PRO A 134 -7.56 -6.37 -16.46
CA PRO A 134 -7.19 -6.38 -17.88
C PRO A 134 -7.99 -5.36 -18.71
N VAL A 135 -7.55 -5.15 -19.95
CA VAL A 135 -8.33 -4.37 -20.92
C VAL A 135 -9.70 -5.03 -21.11
N ASP A 136 -10.70 -4.21 -21.33
CA ASP A 136 -12.11 -4.58 -21.47
C ASP A 136 -12.83 -5.01 -20.19
N ALA A 137 -12.13 -5.03 -19.07
CA ALA A 137 -12.79 -5.31 -17.80
C ALA A 137 -13.74 -4.19 -17.41
N LYS A 138 -14.86 -4.58 -16.84
CA LYS A 138 -15.81 -3.64 -16.23
C LYS A 138 -15.63 -3.77 -14.74
N VAL A 139 -15.13 -2.70 -14.12
CA VAL A 139 -14.82 -2.71 -12.70
C VAL A 139 -15.78 -1.83 -11.94
N LYS A 140 -16.18 -2.28 -10.77
CA LYS A 140 -17.06 -1.52 -9.91
C LYS A 140 -16.23 -0.80 -8.85
N VAL A 141 -16.39 0.52 -8.80
CA VAL A 141 -15.71 1.34 -7.79
C VAL A 141 -16.69 1.54 -6.63
N PRO A 142 -16.40 1.04 -5.45
CA PRO A 142 -17.28 1.21 -4.29
C PRO A 142 -17.21 2.64 -3.77
N VAL A 143 -18.36 3.29 -3.65
CA VAL A 143 -18.49 4.57 -2.94
C VAL A 143 -19.70 4.46 -2.01
N GLU A 144 -19.76 5.33 -1.01
CA GLU A 144 -20.66 5.17 0.15
C GLU A 144 -22.10 4.74 -0.10
N LYS A 145 -22.75 5.24 -1.12
CA LYS A 145 -24.19 4.97 -1.33
C LYS A 145 -24.48 4.16 -2.59
N SER A 146 -23.66 4.30 -3.59
CA SER A 146 -23.82 3.56 -4.83
C SER A 146 -22.46 3.50 -5.51
N GLY A 147 -22.04 2.33 -5.89
CA GLY A 147 -20.83 2.20 -6.70
C GLY A 147 -21.11 2.68 -8.10
N TYR A 148 -20.08 2.98 -8.84
CA TYR A 148 -20.17 3.23 -10.27
C TYR A 148 -19.24 2.27 -11.00
N THR A 149 -19.55 2.05 -12.28
CA THR A 149 -18.81 1.08 -13.11
C THR A 149 -17.92 1.82 -14.09
N LEU A 150 -16.68 1.37 -14.21
CA LEU A 150 -15.72 1.87 -15.19
C LEU A 150 -15.37 0.75 -16.15
N HIS A 151 -15.36 1.06 -17.43
CA HIS A 151 -14.94 0.11 -18.46
C HIS A 151 -13.53 0.47 -18.90
N ILE A 152 -12.60 -0.45 -18.74
CA ILE A 152 -11.19 -0.24 -19.12
C ILE A 152 -11.07 -0.39 -20.63
N LEU A 153 -10.74 0.70 -21.30
CA LEU A 153 -10.61 0.73 -22.76
C LEU A 153 -9.18 0.48 -23.22
N LYS A 154 -8.21 0.97 -22.49
CA LYS A 154 -6.81 0.93 -22.89
C LYS A 154 -5.90 1.02 -21.69
N ILE A 155 -4.80 0.30 -21.75
CA ILE A 155 -3.74 0.37 -20.73
C ILE A 155 -2.45 0.71 -21.46
N THR A 156 -1.80 1.80 -21.04
CA THR A 156 -0.54 2.24 -21.64
C THR A 156 0.49 2.47 -20.54
N ARG A 157 1.73 2.58 -20.96
CA ARG A 157 2.83 2.82 -20.06
C ARG A 157 3.83 3.74 -20.73
N ASP A 158 4.05 4.89 -20.17
CA ASP A 158 5.00 5.87 -20.72
C ASP A 158 6.35 5.77 -20.05
#